data_9a3c3452c62fa8fcfecca54d6fede2f9
#
_entry.id   9a3c3452c62fa8fcfecca54d6fede2f9
#
_cell.length_a   1.000
_cell.length_b   1.000
_cell.length_c   1.000
_cell.angle_alpha   90.00
_cell.angle_beta   90.00
_cell.angle_gamma   90.00
#
_symmetry.space_group_name_H-M   'P 1'
#
loop_
_entity.id
_entity.type
_entity.pdbx_description
1 polymer ?
#
loop_
_entity_poly.entity_id
_entity_poly.type
_entity_poly.pdbx_seq_one_letter_code
_entity_poly.pdbx_strand_id
1 'polypeptide(L)'
;MMSQNFMTQLPIDWYFNEKIFQLEKSLLFDNGPGYVGHQIMVPNAGNYHSLEWFDNHSKLLVNAGNNDFYLMSNVCRHRQAIMLKGDGKFDKNKNNEALVCPIHRWTYNGLNGDLVAAPHFPQNPCLNLNKSKLQNWNGLLFNAKKDIATDLQNLKPEYAKHFNFDDFKLDRTELHHCNYSWKTFIEIYLEDYHVAPFHPGLGNFVTCDDLTWQFEENYSIQRVGIQSLLNPGSKIYEKWHKVVREYYQDKNNGDEPLNGAVWMTYYPNLMLEWYPHVLVISFVVPIDLKTCMNVVEFYYPKDIVDFDREFIEAEQAAYMETAIEDDEIGERMDFGRWALYQQGQNEVGPYQSPMEDGMEHFHKYYRRNLETEIKKII
;
A
#
# COMPACT_ATOMS: atom_id res chain seq x y z
N MET A 1 17.85 -15.31 38.96
CA MET A 1 17.80 -14.43 37.79
C MET A 1 16.45 -14.66 37.16
N MET A 2 15.53 -13.71 37.25
CA MET A 2 14.26 -13.77 36.54
C MET A 2 14.61 -13.63 35.06
N SER A 3 14.27 -14.63 34.24
CA SER A 3 14.32 -14.50 32.80
C SER A 3 13.35 -13.38 32.42
N GLN A 4 13.87 -12.21 32.08
CA GLN A 4 13.09 -11.26 31.31
C GLN A 4 12.74 -12.02 30.03
N ASN A 5 11.45 -12.30 29.84
CA ASN A 5 10.93 -12.79 28.57
C ASN A 5 11.07 -11.62 27.57
N PHE A 6 12.25 -11.47 26.99
CA PHE A 6 12.42 -10.60 25.85
C PHE A 6 11.54 -11.15 24.73
N MET A 7 10.68 -10.30 24.20
CA MET A 7 9.95 -10.66 22.99
C MET A 7 10.99 -10.80 21.87
N THR A 8 10.90 -11.86 21.12
CA THR A 8 11.81 -12.17 20.02
C THR A 8 11.08 -11.97 18.68
N GLN A 9 11.81 -11.88 17.60
CA GLN A 9 11.27 -11.90 16.24
C GLN A 9 10.39 -13.13 15.99
N LEU A 10 9.66 -13.18 14.88
CA LEU A 10 8.79 -14.32 14.54
C LEU A 10 9.64 -15.58 14.31
N PRO A 11 9.16 -16.76 14.73
CA PRO A 11 9.83 -18.02 14.45
C PRO A 11 10.04 -18.25 12.94
N ILE A 12 11.20 -18.78 12.56
CA ILE A 12 11.59 -18.97 11.16
C ILE A 12 10.60 -19.88 10.40
N ASP A 13 10.11 -20.93 11.05
CA ASP A 13 9.12 -21.85 10.47
C ASP A 13 7.80 -21.17 10.10
N TRP A 14 7.46 -20.01 10.68
CA TRP A 14 6.27 -19.28 10.34
C TRP A 14 6.34 -18.59 8.97
N TYR A 15 7.53 -18.42 8.40
CA TYR A 15 7.69 -17.85 7.06
C TYR A 15 7.47 -18.87 5.95
N PHE A 16 7.69 -20.18 6.23
CA PHE A 16 7.73 -21.23 5.22
C PHE A 16 6.64 -22.30 5.36
N ASN A 17 5.64 -22.07 6.22
CA ASN A 17 4.55 -22.99 6.45
C ASN A 17 3.29 -22.56 5.68
N GLU A 18 2.89 -23.38 4.70
CA GLU A 18 1.70 -23.11 3.86
C GLU A 18 0.41 -22.94 4.65
N LYS A 19 0.22 -23.70 5.74
CA LYS A 19 -0.98 -23.59 6.57
C LYS A 19 -1.02 -22.26 7.30
N ILE A 20 0.13 -21.75 7.74
CA ILE A 20 0.24 -20.43 8.36
C ILE A 20 -0.08 -19.35 7.32
N PHE A 21 0.46 -19.47 6.11
CA PHE A 21 0.16 -18.52 5.03
C PHE A 21 -1.35 -18.45 4.71
N GLN A 22 -2.05 -19.59 4.72
CA GLN A 22 -3.51 -19.60 4.53
C GLN A 22 -4.26 -18.95 5.71
N LEU A 23 -3.77 -19.11 6.95
CA LEU A 23 -4.30 -18.36 8.10
C LEU A 23 -4.05 -16.85 7.97
N GLU A 24 -2.88 -16.44 7.55
CA GLU A 24 -2.57 -15.02 7.27
C GLU A 24 -3.58 -14.44 6.28
N LYS A 25 -3.79 -15.10 5.15
CA LYS A 25 -4.78 -14.66 4.15
C LYS A 25 -6.16 -14.48 4.74
N SER A 26 -6.66 -15.48 5.47
CA SER A 26 -8.03 -15.48 6.00
C SER A 26 -8.23 -14.53 7.19
N LEU A 27 -7.25 -14.40 8.08
CA LEU A 27 -7.39 -13.67 9.34
C LEU A 27 -6.84 -12.24 9.26
N LEU A 28 -5.76 -12.01 8.51
CA LEU A 28 -5.17 -10.68 8.39
C LEU A 28 -5.64 -9.93 7.15
N PHE A 29 -5.66 -10.56 5.98
CA PHE A 29 -6.00 -9.87 4.72
C PHE A 29 -7.51 -9.81 4.48
N ASP A 30 -8.24 -10.93 4.55
CA ASP A 30 -9.69 -10.98 4.34
C ASP A 30 -10.50 -10.28 5.43
N ASN A 31 -9.92 -10.11 6.63
CA ASN A 31 -10.52 -9.39 7.76
C ASN A 31 -9.80 -8.07 8.09
N GLY A 32 -8.76 -7.74 7.34
CA GLY A 32 -7.98 -6.52 7.48
C GLY A 32 -8.70 -5.28 6.94
N PRO A 33 -7.97 -4.16 6.81
CA PRO A 33 -8.49 -2.91 6.26
C PRO A 33 -8.99 -3.06 4.83
N GLY A 34 -8.31 -3.90 4.01
CA GLY A 34 -8.71 -4.16 2.63
C GLY A 34 -8.71 -2.89 1.78
N TYR A 35 -7.60 -2.17 1.76
CA TYR A 35 -7.42 -1.00 0.90
C TYR A 35 -7.61 -1.37 -0.56
N VAL A 36 -8.32 -0.51 -1.30
CA VAL A 36 -8.70 -0.75 -2.71
C VAL A 36 -8.07 0.29 -3.63
N GLY A 37 -7.95 1.53 -3.18
CA GLY A 37 -7.48 2.65 -3.97
C GLY A 37 -7.99 3.97 -3.40
N HIS A 38 -7.61 5.09 -3.99
CA HIS A 38 -8.03 6.43 -3.57
C HIS A 38 -9.15 6.98 -4.47
N GLN A 39 -10.05 7.77 -3.89
CA GLN A 39 -11.16 8.39 -4.65
C GLN A 39 -10.70 9.27 -5.82
N ILE A 40 -9.46 9.80 -5.78
CA ILE A 40 -8.85 10.57 -6.88
C ILE A 40 -8.75 9.75 -8.17
N MET A 41 -8.65 8.42 -8.10
CA MET A 41 -8.64 7.55 -9.27
C MET A 41 -9.96 7.57 -10.05
N VAL A 42 -11.07 7.91 -9.37
CA VAL A 42 -12.43 7.95 -9.93
C VAL A 42 -13.16 9.22 -9.49
N PRO A 43 -12.70 10.42 -9.91
CA PRO A 43 -13.11 11.70 -9.33
C PRO A 43 -14.58 12.06 -9.55
N ASN A 44 -15.22 11.55 -10.61
CA ASN A 44 -16.58 11.92 -10.97
C ASN A 44 -17.51 10.70 -11.00
N ALA A 45 -18.81 10.95 -10.78
CA ALA A 45 -19.83 9.93 -10.94
C ALA A 45 -19.76 9.29 -12.36
N GLY A 46 -19.78 7.97 -12.39
CA GLY A 46 -19.62 7.16 -13.61
C GLY A 46 -18.17 6.90 -14.02
N ASN A 47 -17.17 7.44 -13.28
CA ASN A 47 -15.79 7.02 -13.51
C ASN A 47 -15.55 5.62 -12.95
N TYR A 48 -14.64 4.92 -13.63
CA TYR A 48 -14.09 3.63 -13.20
C TYR A 48 -12.57 3.60 -13.35
N HIS A 49 -11.94 2.74 -12.55
CA HIS A 49 -10.53 2.39 -12.67
C HIS A 49 -10.39 0.87 -12.51
N SER A 50 -9.77 0.19 -13.48
CA SER A 50 -9.54 -1.26 -13.38
C SER A 50 -8.28 -1.54 -12.57
N LEU A 51 -8.41 -2.40 -11.55
CA LEU A 51 -7.34 -2.66 -10.60
C LEU A 51 -6.45 -3.79 -11.11
N GLU A 52 -5.28 -3.44 -11.62
CA GLU A 52 -4.35 -4.40 -12.23
C GLU A 52 -3.84 -5.42 -11.20
N TRP A 53 -3.63 -5.00 -9.97
CA TRP A 53 -3.18 -5.84 -8.86
C TRP A 53 -4.24 -6.82 -8.31
N PHE A 54 -5.51 -6.66 -8.70
CA PHE A 54 -6.56 -7.62 -8.39
C PHE A 54 -6.71 -8.65 -9.52
N ASP A 55 -6.01 -9.79 -9.38
CA ASP A 55 -6.10 -10.91 -10.32
C ASP A 55 -6.12 -10.44 -11.79
N ASN A 56 -5.17 -9.58 -12.16
CA ASN A 56 -5.04 -9.03 -13.50
C ASN A 56 -6.32 -8.36 -14.01
N HIS A 57 -6.72 -7.25 -13.37
CA HIS A 57 -7.91 -6.44 -13.67
C HIS A 57 -9.28 -7.12 -13.38
N SER A 58 -9.34 -8.11 -12.50
CA SER A 58 -10.62 -8.79 -12.18
C SER A 58 -11.65 -7.89 -11.49
N LYS A 59 -11.23 -6.72 -11.00
CA LYS A 59 -12.04 -5.75 -10.26
C LYS A 59 -11.98 -4.36 -10.87
N LEU A 60 -13.07 -3.61 -10.68
CA LEU A 60 -13.18 -2.18 -10.97
C LEU A 60 -13.44 -1.43 -9.67
N LEU A 61 -12.71 -0.34 -9.47
CA LEU A 61 -13.12 0.73 -8.58
C LEU A 61 -14.09 1.63 -9.33
N VAL A 62 -15.26 1.90 -8.76
CA VAL A 62 -16.35 2.65 -9.42
C VAL A 62 -16.87 3.75 -8.50
N ASN A 63 -16.96 4.96 -9.02
CA ASN A 63 -17.69 6.06 -8.39
C ASN A 63 -19.14 6.09 -8.92
N ALA A 64 -20.10 5.71 -8.09
CA ALA A 64 -21.52 5.70 -8.44
C ALA A 64 -22.22 7.05 -8.20
N GLY A 65 -21.51 8.07 -7.69
CA GLY A 65 -22.06 9.35 -7.29
C GLY A 65 -22.53 9.38 -5.84
N ASN A 66 -22.86 10.56 -5.35
CA ASN A 66 -23.33 10.76 -3.96
C ASN A 66 -22.38 10.21 -2.87
N ASN A 67 -21.08 10.24 -3.12
CA ASN A 67 -20.04 9.64 -2.26
C ASN A 67 -20.18 8.11 -2.09
N ASP A 68 -20.82 7.43 -3.04
CA ASP A 68 -20.91 5.98 -3.09
C ASP A 68 -19.85 5.40 -4.02
N PHE A 69 -18.94 4.64 -3.45
CA PHE A 69 -17.86 3.93 -4.16
C PHE A 69 -18.07 2.43 -4.05
N TYR A 70 -17.77 1.70 -5.12
CA TYR A 70 -17.93 0.24 -5.18
C TYR A 70 -16.69 -0.44 -5.73
N LEU A 71 -16.35 -1.57 -5.13
CA LEU A 71 -15.49 -2.59 -5.74
C LEU A 71 -16.40 -3.55 -6.50
N MET A 72 -16.36 -3.50 -7.83
CA MET A 72 -17.23 -4.26 -8.71
C MET A 72 -16.44 -5.32 -9.50
N SER A 73 -17.05 -6.46 -9.77
CA SER A 73 -16.46 -7.48 -10.65
C SER A 73 -16.33 -6.96 -12.09
N ASN A 74 -15.13 -7.07 -12.65
CA ASN A 74 -14.82 -6.78 -14.05
C ASN A 74 -14.90 -8.04 -14.95
N VAL A 75 -15.43 -9.13 -14.41
CA VAL A 75 -15.52 -10.42 -15.10
C VAL A 75 -16.95 -10.65 -15.60
N CYS A 76 -17.12 -10.73 -16.91
CA CYS A 76 -18.42 -10.97 -17.55
C CYS A 76 -19.01 -12.31 -17.10
N ARG A 77 -20.28 -12.33 -16.70
CA ARG A 77 -20.97 -13.52 -16.18
C ARG A 77 -21.31 -14.55 -17.28
N HIS A 78 -21.11 -14.21 -18.57
CA HIS A 78 -21.37 -15.12 -19.67
C HIS A 78 -20.21 -16.12 -19.87
N ARG A 79 -19.02 -15.63 -20.24
CA ARG A 79 -17.83 -16.44 -20.56
C ARG A 79 -16.57 -15.96 -19.87
N GLN A 80 -16.71 -15.35 -18.70
CA GLN A 80 -15.65 -14.98 -17.77
C GLN A 80 -14.54 -14.10 -18.38
N ALA A 81 -14.88 -13.29 -19.39
CA ALA A 81 -13.93 -12.34 -19.97
C ALA A 81 -13.76 -11.11 -19.07
N ILE A 82 -12.54 -10.60 -18.96
CA ILE A 82 -12.26 -9.25 -18.43
C ILE A 82 -12.87 -8.23 -19.40
N MET A 83 -13.64 -7.28 -18.88
CA MET A 83 -14.43 -6.37 -19.71
C MET A 83 -13.73 -5.06 -20.02
N LEU A 84 -13.03 -4.48 -19.02
CA LEU A 84 -12.34 -3.20 -19.11
C LEU A 84 -10.91 -3.29 -18.63
N LYS A 85 -10.05 -2.41 -19.16
CA LYS A 85 -8.67 -2.16 -18.68
C LYS A 85 -8.42 -0.66 -18.64
N GLY A 86 -7.59 -0.22 -17.68
CA GLY A 86 -7.30 1.19 -17.46
C GLY A 86 -8.45 1.92 -16.75
N ASP A 87 -8.47 3.21 -16.91
CA ASP A 87 -9.45 4.13 -16.32
C ASP A 87 -10.40 4.70 -17.41
N GLY A 88 -11.50 5.26 -16.95
CA GLY A 88 -12.43 5.90 -17.87
C GLY A 88 -13.76 6.27 -17.24
N LYS A 89 -14.71 6.54 -18.10
CA LYS A 89 -16.09 6.84 -17.75
C LYS A 89 -17.04 5.95 -18.53
N PHE A 90 -18.07 5.41 -17.85
CA PHE A 90 -19.09 4.63 -18.52
C PHE A 90 -19.87 5.48 -19.51
N ASP A 91 -20.14 4.90 -20.70
CA ASP A 91 -20.92 5.58 -21.74
C ASP A 91 -22.36 5.81 -21.29
N LYS A 92 -22.87 7.02 -21.44
CA LYS A 92 -24.28 7.33 -21.24
C LYS A 92 -25.08 6.82 -22.44
N ASN A 93 -25.70 5.67 -22.29
CA ASN A 93 -26.61 5.13 -23.28
C ASN A 93 -28.06 5.23 -22.78
N LYS A 94 -28.87 6.13 -23.37
CA LYS A 94 -30.33 6.31 -23.17
C LYS A 94 -30.87 6.14 -21.73
N ASN A 95 -30.17 6.60 -20.69
CA ASN A 95 -30.47 6.56 -19.26
C ASN A 95 -29.60 5.61 -18.38
N ASN A 96 -28.61 4.90 -18.91
CA ASN A 96 -27.76 4.03 -18.11
C ASN A 96 -26.28 4.21 -18.50
N GLU A 97 -25.41 4.36 -17.51
CA GLU A 97 -23.98 4.21 -17.68
C GLU A 97 -23.70 2.74 -18.03
N ALA A 98 -23.36 2.46 -19.29
CA ALA A 98 -23.25 1.11 -19.82
C ALA A 98 -21.84 0.55 -19.69
N LEU A 99 -21.71 -0.61 -19.05
CA LEU A 99 -20.53 -1.47 -19.09
C LEU A 99 -20.80 -2.62 -20.07
N VAL A 100 -20.10 -2.61 -21.20
CA VAL A 100 -20.39 -3.55 -22.31
C VAL A 100 -19.24 -4.53 -22.47
N CYS A 101 -19.54 -5.83 -22.34
CA CYS A 101 -18.57 -6.90 -22.61
C CYS A 101 -18.13 -6.89 -24.07
N PRO A 102 -16.81 -6.86 -24.38
CA PRO A 102 -16.32 -6.78 -25.75
C PRO A 102 -16.61 -8.04 -26.60
N ILE A 103 -16.84 -9.20 -25.96
CA ILE A 103 -16.95 -10.49 -26.64
C ILE A 103 -18.36 -10.69 -27.25
N HIS A 104 -19.41 -10.70 -26.41
CA HIS A 104 -20.77 -10.98 -26.86
C HIS A 104 -21.75 -9.86 -26.55
N ARG A 105 -21.25 -8.66 -26.22
CA ARG A 105 -22.04 -7.45 -25.99
C ARG A 105 -23.04 -7.54 -24.84
N TRP A 106 -22.84 -8.47 -23.88
CA TRP A 106 -23.58 -8.40 -22.62
C TRP A 106 -23.36 -7.04 -22.00
N THR A 107 -24.44 -6.38 -21.65
CA THR A 107 -24.42 -5.00 -21.16
C THR A 107 -24.90 -4.96 -19.71
N TYR A 108 -24.09 -4.38 -18.86
CA TYR A 108 -24.40 -4.15 -17.46
C TYR A 108 -24.55 -2.65 -17.19
N ASN A 109 -25.30 -2.31 -16.16
CA ASN A 109 -25.28 -0.96 -15.62
C ASN A 109 -23.95 -0.79 -14.84
N GLY A 110 -23.13 0.18 -15.26
CA GLY A 110 -21.80 0.41 -14.71
C GLY A 110 -21.81 0.93 -13.25
N LEU A 111 -22.93 1.53 -12.78
CA LEU A 111 -23.02 2.06 -11.43
C LEU A 111 -23.45 1.00 -10.39
N ASN A 112 -24.31 0.05 -10.82
CA ASN A 112 -24.89 -0.92 -9.89
C ASN A 112 -24.66 -2.39 -10.23
N GLY A 113 -24.07 -2.67 -11.40
CA GLY A 113 -23.73 -4.03 -11.84
C GLY A 113 -24.89 -4.87 -12.39
N ASP A 114 -26.11 -4.32 -12.52
CA ASP A 114 -27.27 -5.06 -13.01
C ASP A 114 -27.12 -5.42 -14.49
N LEU A 115 -27.47 -6.65 -14.86
CA LEU A 115 -27.50 -7.07 -16.26
C LEU A 115 -28.68 -6.41 -16.99
N VAL A 116 -28.37 -5.51 -17.92
CA VAL A 116 -29.35 -4.73 -18.69
C VAL A 116 -29.76 -5.46 -19.97
N ALA A 117 -28.79 -6.07 -20.67
CA ALA A 117 -29.04 -6.75 -21.94
C ALA A 117 -28.12 -7.96 -22.13
N ALA A 118 -28.71 -9.05 -22.65
CA ALA A 118 -28.03 -10.25 -23.08
C ALA A 118 -28.50 -10.59 -24.50
N PRO A 119 -27.81 -10.11 -25.57
CA PRO A 119 -28.22 -10.33 -26.93
C PRO A 119 -28.44 -11.80 -27.26
N HIS A 120 -29.50 -12.10 -28.06
CA HIS A 120 -29.92 -13.44 -28.47
C HIS A 120 -30.44 -14.38 -27.38
N PHE A 121 -30.50 -13.92 -26.11
CA PHE A 121 -31.19 -14.66 -25.06
C PHE A 121 -32.68 -14.31 -25.07
N PRO A 122 -33.59 -15.30 -25.05
CA PRO A 122 -35.04 -15.03 -25.11
C PRO A 122 -35.57 -14.36 -23.84
N GLN A 123 -34.85 -14.52 -22.72
CA GLN A 123 -35.13 -13.89 -21.44
C GLN A 123 -33.83 -13.41 -20.81
N ASN A 124 -33.91 -12.32 -20.02
CA ASN A 124 -32.76 -11.83 -19.28
C ASN A 124 -32.33 -12.89 -18.23
N PRO A 125 -31.09 -13.40 -18.30
CA PRO A 125 -30.61 -14.41 -17.34
C PRO A 125 -30.49 -13.92 -15.90
N CYS A 126 -30.65 -12.63 -15.63
CA CYS A 126 -30.52 -11.99 -14.31
C CYS A 126 -29.17 -12.24 -13.62
N LEU A 127 -28.11 -12.34 -14.39
CA LEU A 127 -26.74 -12.59 -13.91
C LEU A 127 -26.01 -11.27 -13.69
N ASN A 128 -26.29 -10.58 -12.57
CA ASN A 128 -25.66 -9.32 -12.21
C ASN A 128 -24.17 -9.51 -11.81
N LEU A 129 -23.40 -8.44 -11.92
CA LEU A 129 -22.03 -8.38 -11.42
C LEU A 129 -22.03 -8.28 -9.89
N ASN A 130 -21.12 -9.01 -9.24
CA ASN A 130 -20.90 -8.85 -7.81
C ASN A 130 -20.25 -7.52 -7.53
N LYS A 131 -20.66 -6.86 -6.44
CA LYS A 131 -20.09 -5.60 -5.95
C LYS A 131 -20.10 -5.53 -4.44
N SER A 132 -19.17 -4.76 -3.88
CA SER A 132 -19.11 -4.39 -2.47
C SER A 132 -19.09 -2.87 -2.36
N LYS A 133 -19.87 -2.30 -1.43
CA LYS A 133 -19.78 -0.88 -1.10
C LYS A 133 -18.52 -0.65 -0.28
N LEU A 134 -17.75 0.38 -0.64
CA LEU A 134 -16.52 0.73 0.04
C LEU A 134 -16.78 1.75 1.15
N GLN A 135 -15.99 1.66 2.22
CA GLN A 135 -15.86 2.71 3.21
C GLN A 135 -14.88 3.75 2.69
N ASN A 136 -15.18 5.03 2.90
CA ASN A 136 -14.30 6.14 2.55
C ASN A 136 -13.79 6.78 3.84
N TRP A 137 -12.48 6.77 4.03
CA TRP A 137 -11.82 7.52 5.08
C TRP A 137 -10.78 8.44 4.44
N ASN A 138 -11.00 9.74 4.51
CA ASN A 138 -10.11 10.77 3.96
C ASN A 138 -9.70 10.55 2.49
N GLY A 139 -10.63 10.03 1.66
CA GLY A 139 -10.38 9.69 0.26
C GLY A 139 -9.86 8.28 0.02
N LEU A 140 -9.29 7.62 1.03
CA LEU A 140 -8.90 6.23 0.93
C LEU A 140 -10.13 5.33 1.00
N LEU A 141 -10.20 4.36 0.09
CA LEU A 141 -11.35 3.48 -0.10
C LEU A 141 -11.04 2.06 0.36
N PHE A 142 -11.90 1.52 1.22
CA PHE A 142 -11.66 0.24 1.89
C PHE A 142 -12.81 -0.73 1.71
N ASN A 143 -12.50 -1.99 1.38
CA ASN A 143 -13.44 -3.10 1.38
C ASN A 143 -13.37 -3.86 2.72
N ALA A 144 -13.55 -3.14 3.81
CA ALA A 144 -13.37 -3.64 5.17
C ALA A 144 -14.65 -4.16 5.79
N LYS A 145 -14.52 -5.20 6.64
CA LYS A 145 -15.60 -5.67 7.52
C LYS A 145 -15.70 -4.84 8.80
N LYS A 146 -14.57 -4.29 9.27
CA LYS A 146 -14.48 -3.40 10.44
C LYS A 146 -14.71 -1.94 10.05
N ASP A 147 -15.06 -1.11 11.01
CA ASP A 147 -15.21 0.34 10.82
C ASP A 147 -13.85 1.02 10.82
N ILE A 148 -13.43 1.52 9.67
CA ILE A 148 -12.12 2.16 9.47
C ILE A 148 -12.02 3.48 10.25
N ALA A 149 -13.10 4.26 10.31
CA ALA A 149 -13.09 5.53 11.02
C ALA A 149 -12.89 5.32 12.54
N THR A 150 -13.52 4.29 13.11
CA THR A 150 -13.30 3.90 14.50
C THR A 150 -11.88 3.40 14.74
N ASP A 151 -11.32 2.62 13.83
CA ASP A 151 -9.96 2.09 13.94
C ASP A 151 -8.89 3.21 13.95
N LEU A 152 -9.14 4.27 13.18
CA LEU A 152 -8.20 5.39 13.02
C LEU A 152 -8.56 6.62 13.87
N GLN A 153 -9.53 6.52 14.79
CA GLN A 153 -10.00 7.66 15.60
C GLN A 153 -8.93 8.28 16.52
N ASN A 154 -7.91 7.49 16.87
CA ASN A 154 -6.79 7.93 17.74
C ASN A 154 -5.63 8.56 16.95
N LEU A 155 -5.75 8.66 15.62
CA LEU A 155 -4.73 9.31 14.79
C LEU A 155 -4.61 10.79 15.19
N LYS A 156 -3.46 11.16 15.74
CA LYS A 156 -3.24 12.52 16.23
C LYS A 156 -3.28 13.53 15.08
N PRO A 157 -3.88 14.72 15.30
CA PRO A 157 -3.96 15.76 14.26
C PRO A 157 -2.61 16.18 13.69
N GLU A 158 -1.55 16.12 14.47
CA GLU A 158 -0.17 16.45 14.06
C GLU A 158 0.37 15.51 12.97
N TYR A 159 -0.11 14.25 12.92
CA TYR A 159 0.22 13.30 11.86
C TYR A 159 -0.84 13.30 10.75
N ALA A 160 -2.13 13.35 11.12
CA ALA A 160 -3.23 13.34 10.16
C ALA A 160 -3.10 14.43 9.09
N LYS A 161 -2.58 15.61 9.45
CA LYS A 161 -2.36 16.72 8.51
C LYS A 161 -1.40 16.37 7.36
N HIS A 162 -0.48 15.43 7.56
CA HIS A 162 0.45 14.99 6.52
C HIS A 162 -0.21 14.10 5.47
N PHE A 163 -1.32 13.43 5.82
CA PHE A 163 -2.07 12.53 4.95
C PHE A 163 -3.32 13.19 4.37
N ASN A 164 -3.24 14.49 4.06
CA ASN A 164 -4.30 15.22 3.37
C ASN A 164 -4.03 15.24 1.86
N PHE A 165 -4.93 14.62 1.09
CA PHE A 165 -4.86 14.52 -0.37
C PHE A 165 -5.60 15.65 -1.10
N ASP A 166 -6.09 16.67 -0.38
CA ASP A 166 -6.71 17.84 -1.00
C ASP A 166 -5.71 18.50 -1.96
N ASP A 167 -6.18 18.82 -3.19
CA ASP A 167 -5.36 19.40 -4.26
C ASP A 167 -4.22 18.52 -4.80
N PHE A 168 -4.19 17.22 -4.45
CA PHE A 168 -3.30 16.24 -5.05
C PHE A 168 -3.92 15.59 -6.30
N LYS A 169 -3.05 15.07 -7.17
CA LYS A 169 -3.39 14.20 -8.31
C LYS A 169 -2.55 12.93 -8.24
N LEU A 170 -3.12 11.82 -8.66
CA LEU A 170 -2.37 10.60 -8.95
C LEU A 170 -1.56 10.81 -10.24
N ASP A 171 -0.25 10.60 -10.18
CA ASP A 171 0.61 10.59 -11.36
C ASP A 171 0.64 9.20 -12.00
N ARG A 172 0.98 8.17 -11.19
CA ARG A 172 0.99 6.78 -11.66
C ARG A 172 0.87 5.78 -10.52
N THR A 173 0.56 4.54 -10.89
CA THR A 173 0.69 3.35 -10.04
C THR A 173 1.82 2.48 -10.57
N GLU A 174 2.71 2.03 -9.69
CA GLU A 174 3.80 1.10 -9.98
C GLU A 174 3.52 -0.25 -9.34
N LEU A 175 3.80 -1.35 -10.06
CA LEU A 175 3.69 -2.71 -9.54
C LEU A 175 5.10 -3.27 -9.38
N HIS A 176 5.60 -3.29 -8.16
CA HIS A 176 6.93 -3.76 -7.83
C HIS A 176 6.88 -5.19 -7.29
N HIS A 177 7.46 -6.14 -8.02
CA HIS A 177 7.49 -7.55 -7.63
C HIS A 177 8.71 -7.85 -6.76
N CYS A 178 8.46 -8.39 -5.55
CA CYS A 178 9.46 -8.72 -4.56
C CYS A 178 9.61 -10.24 -4.45
N ASN A 179 10.87 -10.75 -4.53
CA ASN A 179 11.20 -12.17 -4.46
C ASN A 179 11.43 -12.64 -3.01
N TYR A 180 10.66 -12.11 -2.08
CA TYR A 180 10.70 -12.46 -0.66
C TYR A 180 9.30 -12.34 -0.05
N SER A 181 9.14 -12.86 1.17
CA SER A 181 7.87 -12.90 1.89
C SER A 181 7.30 -11.51 2.16
N TRP A 182 5.98 -11.36 2.10
CA TRP A 182 5.29 -10.13 2.50
C TRP A 182 5.61 -9.69 3.93
N LYS A 183 5.89 -10.66 4.85
CA LYS A 183 6.32 -10.36 6.23
C LYS A 183 7.68 -9.70 6.24
N THR A 184 8.61 -10.23 5.47
CA THR A 184 9.96 -9.67 5.31
C THR A 184 9.91 -8.25 4.76
N PHE A 185 9.02 -7.99 3.78
CA PHE A 185 8.78 -6.63 3.29
C PHE A 185 8.37 -5.67 4.41
N ILE A 186 7.33 -6.05 5.18
CA ILE A 186 6.83 -5.19 6.27
C ILE A 186 7.87 -5.02 7.39
N GLU A 187 8.68 -6.04 7.67
CA GLU A 187 9.77 -5.97 8.65
C GLU A 187 10.84 -4.95 8.24
N ILE A 188 11.30 -5.00 6.99
CA ILE A 188 12.26 -4.03 6.44
C ILE A 188 11.67 -2.62 6.52
N TYR A 189 10.44 -2.45 6.08
CA TYR A 189 9.76 -1.15 6.09
C TYR A 189 9.58 -0.55 7.51
N LEU A 190 9.53 -1.36 8.54
CA LEU A 190 9.27 -0.94 9.94
C LEU A 190 10.52 -0.90 10.82
N GLU A 191 11.70 -0.90 10.21
CA GLU A 191 12.95 -0.73 10.96
C GLU A 191 13.88 0.26 10.25
N ASP A 192 14.56 1.09 11.02
CA ASP A 192 15.49 2.12 10.53
C ASP A 192 16.96 1.75 10.74
N TYR A 193 17.23 0.60 11.33
CA TYR A 193 18.58 0.23 11.72
C TYR A 193 19.48 -0.01 10.49
N HIS A 194 18.90 -0.46 9.38
CA HIS A 194 19.61 -0.63 8.11
C HIS A 194 19.73 0.66 7.28
N VAL A 195 18.91 1.70 7.53
CA VAL A 195 18.81 2.88 6.65
C VAL A 195 20.17 3.55 6.44
N ALA A 196 20.87 3.92 7.52
CA ALA A 196 22.15 4.61 7.40
C ALA A 196 23.27 3.74 6.76
N PRO A 197 23.45 2.45 7.13
CA PRO A 197 24.50 1.62 6.55
C PRO A 197 24.22 1.08 5.15
N PHE A 198 22.94 0.98 4.73
CA PHE A 198 22.58 0.29 3.49
C PHE A 198 22.06 1.23 2.39
N HIS A 199 21.40 2.34 2.74
CA HIS A 199 20.84 3.30 1.78
C HIS A 199 21.69 4.57 1.70
N PRO A 200 22.68 4.68 0.81
CA PRO A 200 23.50 5.86 0.71
C PRO A 200 22.70 7.10 0.29
N GLY A 201 21.63 6.93 -0.50
CA GLY A 201 20.72 8.01 -0.88
C GLY A 201 19.78 8.41 0.26
N LEU A 202 18.89 7.51 0.67
CA LEU A 202 17.90 7.77 1.72
C LEU A 202 18.56 8.15 3.05
N GLY A 203 19.61 7.44 3.48
CA GLY A 203 20.31 7.70 4.74
C GLY A 203 21.07 9.03 4.78
N ASN A 204 21.22 9.73 3.64
CA ASN A 204 21.67 11.11 3.57
C ASN A 204 20.52 12.12 3.34
N PHE A 205 19.32 11.66 3.12
CA PHE A 205 18.12 12.49 3.02
C PHE A 205 17.38 12.59 4.34
N VAL A 206 17.17 11.46 5.04
CA VAL A 206 16.55 11.41 6.36
C VAL A 206 17.58 11.20 7.47
N THR A 207 17.23 11.59 8.70
CA THR A 207 17.99 11.24 9.90
C THR A 207 17.13 10.50 10.90
N CYS A 208 17.64 9.38 11.38
CA CYS A 208 17.01 8.60 12.45
C CYS A 208 17.37 9.11 13.87
N ASP A 209 18.20 10.17 14.00
CA ASP A 209 18.50 10.80 15.29
C ASP A 209 17.25 11.45 15.92
N ASP A 210 16.31 11.90 15.07
CA ASP A 210 15.03 12.50 15.46
C ASP A 210 13.85 11.53 15.33
N LEU A 211 14.12 10.22 15.26
CA LEU A 211 13.11 9.18 15.14
C LEU A 211 12.11 9.24 16.29
N THR A 212 10.84 9.30 15.96
CA THR A 212 9.74 9.19 16.91
C THR A 212 8.66 8.25 16.39
N TRP A 213 8.04 7.51 17.33
CA TRP A 213 6.96 6.58 17.06
C TRP A 213 5.65 7.00 17.72
N GLN A 214 4.52 6.72 17.05
CA GLN A 214 3.21 6.55 17.66
C GLN A 214 2.75 5.12 17.38
N PHE A 215 2.34 4.41 18.44
CA PHE A 215 1.82 3.05 18.34
C PHE A 215 0.36 3.02 18.77
N GLU A 216 -0.47 2.39 17.93
CA GLU A 216 -1.86 2.07 18.21
C GLU A 216 -2.12 0.59 17.92
N GLU A 217 -3.27 0.07 18.30
CA GLU A 217 -3.53 -1.37 18.20
C GLU A 217 -3.32 -1.95 16.81
N ASN A 218 -3.69 -1.22 15.75
CA ASN A 218 -3.71 -1.71 14.38
C ASN A 218 -2.82 -0.89 13.42
N TYR A 219 -2.08 0.09 13.92
CA TYR A 219 -1.15 0.87 13.11
C TYR A 219 0.02 1.44 13.93
N SER A 220 1.06 1.81 13.24
CA SER A 220 2.16 2.62 13.75
C SER A 220 2.40 3.81 12.86
N ILE A 221 2.94 4.89 13.45
CA ILE A 221 3.42 6.06 12.72
C ILE A 221 4.85 6.32 13.13
N GLN A 222 5.66 6.49 12.13
CA GLN A 222 7.07 6.80 12.22
C GLN A 222 7.32 8.19 11.65
N ARG A 223 8.13 8.96 12.33
CA ARG A 223 8.58 10.27 11.85
C ARG A 223 10.09 10.36 12.01
N VAL A 224 10.75 10.73 10.91
CA VAL A 224 12.20 10.94 10.87
C VAL A 224 12.52 12.38 10.48
N GLY A 225 13.63 12.87 10.97
CA GLY A 225 14.15 14.19 10.63
C GLY A 225 14.66 14.26 9.19
N ILE A 226 15.08 15.45 8.77
CA ILE A 226 15.76 15.66 7.51
C ILE A 226 17.24 15.90 7.73
N GLN A 227 18.09 15.28 6.93
CA GLN A 227 19.53 15.57 6.88
C GLN A 227 19.81 16.83 6.08
N SER A 228 21.03 17.31 6.15
CA SER A 228 21.47 18.38 5.25
C SER A 228 21.34 17.97 3.80
N LEU A 229 20.54 18.70 3.01
CA LEU A 229 20.38 18.49 1.57
C LEU A 229 21.64 18.80 0.74
N LEU A 230 22.81 18.93 1.38
CA LEU A 230 24.10 19.24 0.73
C LEU A 230 24.93 18.00 0.40
N ASN A 231 24.61 16.85 1.03
CA ASN A 231 25.31 15.58 0.80
C ASN A 231 24.31 14.49 0.38
N PRO A 232 24.08 14.30 -0.91
CA PRO A 232 22.99 13.43 -1.39
C PRO A 232 23.26 11.91 -1.30
N GLY A 233 24.51 11.48 -1.10
CA GLY A 233 24.90 10.07 -1.01
C GLY A 233 24.87 9.29 -2.33
N SER A 234 23.95 9.58 -3.24
CA SER A 234 23.87 9.00 -4.57
C SER A 234 23.60 10.06 -5.65
N LYS A 235 23.81 9.71 -6.94
CA LYS A 235 23.50 10.60 -8.06
C LYS A 235 21.99 10.79 -8.28
N ILE A 236 21.20 9.82 -7.90
CA ILE A 236 19.74 9.88 -8.00
C ILE A 236 19.23 10.82 -6.93
N TYR A 237 19.65 10.65 -5.70
CA TYR A 237 19.32 11.55 -4.60
C TYR A 237 19.89 12.96 -4.76
N GLU A 238 20.99 13.16 -5.53
CA GLU A 238 21.48 14.49 -5.87
C GLU A 238 20.42 15.31 -6.63
N LYS A 239 19.71 14.69 -7.58
CA LYS A 239 18.59 15.33 -8.28
C LYS A 239 17.43 15.60 -7.36
N TRP A 240 17.05 14.63 -6.52
CA TRP A 240 15.98 14.80 -5.54
C TRP A 240 16.27 15.92 -4.56
N HIS A 241 17.46 15.95 -3.95
CA HIS A 241 17.90 17.03 -3.05
C HIS A 241 17.86 18.41 -3.74
N LYS A 242 18.24 18.48 -5.02
CA LYS A 242 18.21 19.71 -5.80
C LYS A 242 16.79 20.24 -5.95
N VAL A 243 15.86 19.43 -6.46
CA VAL A 243 14.47 19.87 -6.72
C VAL A 243 13.73 20.21 -5.43
N VAL A 244 13.97 19.48 -4.34
CA VAL A 244 13.41 19.81 -3.01
C VAL A 244 13.88 21.18 -2.54
N ARG A 245 15.19 21.47 -2.63
CA ARG A 245 15.73 22.79 -2.23
C ARG A 245 15.16 23.91 -3.10
N GLU A 246 15.15 23.74 -4.42
CA GLU A 246 14.62 24.74 -5.35
C GLU A 246 13.14 25.03 -5.06
N TYR A 247 12.33 23.99 -4.83
CA TYR A 247 10.93 24.16 -4.50
C TYR A 247 10.72 24.95 -3.18
N TYR A 248 11.50 24.66 -2.14
CA TYR A 248 11.42 25.40 -0.87
C TYR A 248 11.94 26.83 -0.96
N GLN A 249 12.99 27.08 -1.75
CA GLN A 249 13.48 28.44 -1.99
C GLN A 249 12.44 29.31 -2.69
N ASP A 250 11.76 28.78 -3.68
CA ASP A 250 10.81 29.52 -4.50
C ASP A 250 9.45 29.72 -3.81
N LYS A 251 8.96 28.73 -3.05
CA LYS A 251 7.60 28.74 -2.50
C LYS A 251 7.50 28.96 -1.00
N ASN A 252 8.54 28.67 -0.23
CA ASN A 252 8.53 28.74 1.24
C ASN A 252 9.52 29.75 1.82
N ASN A 253 9.92 30.78 1.09
CA ASN A 253 10.89 31.79 1.52
C ASN A 253 12.25 31.22 1.99
N GLY A 254 12.63 30.03 1.54
CA GLY A 254 13.86 29.36 1.90
C GLY A 254 13.79 28.51 3.17
N ASP A 255 12.62 28.35 3.76
CA ASP A 255 12.47 27.44 4.91
C ASP A 255 12.56 25.97 4.45
N GLU A 256 13.49 25.22 5.04
CA GLU A 256 13.61 23.77 4.80
C GLU A 256 12.46 22.99 5.47
N PRO A 257 12.09 21.79 4.96
CA PRO A 257 11.06 20.99 5.59
C PRO A 257 11.49 20.55 6.99
N LEU A 258 10.53 20.52 7.94
CA LEU A 258 10.79 20.12 9.32
C LEU A 258 11.03 18.62 9.49
N ASN A 259 10.49 17.81 8.59
CA ASN A 259 10.61 16.35 8.60
C ASN A 259 11.13 15.88 7.24
N GLY A 260 11.96 14.84 7.26
CA GLY A 260 12.36 14.13 6.05
C GLY A 260 11.25 13.23 5.55
N ALA A 261 10.59 12.51 6.46
CA ALA A 261 9.44 11.69 6.14
C ALA A 261 8.51 11.49 7.37
N VAL A 262 7.25 11.15 7.08
CA VAL A 262 6.26 10.64 8.03
C VAL A 262 5.60 9.43 7.39
N TRP A 263 5.76 8.27 8.01
CA TRP A 263 5.27 6.99 7.50
C TRP A 263 4.26 6.40 8.46
N MET A 264 3.08 6.05 7.97
CA MET A 264 2.06 5.32 8.72
C MET A 264 1.92 3.93 8.12
N THR A 265 2.07 2.89 8.93
CA THR A 265 1.75 1.52 8.53
C THR A 265 0.44 1.10 9.19
N TYR A 266 -0.61 0.91 8.40
CA TYR A 266 -1.88 0.36 8.85
C TYR A 266 -1.91 -1.13 8.54
N TYR A 267 -1.82 -1.93 9.60
CA TYR A 267 -1.61 -3.38 9.50
C TYR A 267 -2.78 -4.12 8.84
N PRO A 268 -2.50 -5.19 8.07
CA PRO A 268 -1.20 -5.83 7.93
C PRO A 268 -0.26 -5.22 6.87
N ASN A 269 -0.75 -4.39 5.93
CA ASN A 269 -0.06 -4.23 4.66
C ASN A 269 -0.19 -2.87 3.96
N LEU A 270 -0.82 -1.86 4.58
CA LEU A 270 -1.00 -0.55 3.96
C LEU A 270 -0.05 0.47 4.58
N MET A 271 0.70 1.17 3.74
CA MET A 271 1.59 2.26 4.11
C MET A 271 1.11 3.58 3.49
N LEU A 272 1.04 4.63 4.30
CA LEU A 272 0.84 6.01 3.88
C LEU A 272 2.12 6.77 4.15
N GLU A 273 2.69 7.36 3.13
CA GLU A 273 4.02 7.95 3.18
C GLU A 273 3.95 9.42 2.77
N TRP A 274 4.38 10.27 3.67
CA TRP A 274 4.54 11.69 3.36
C TRP A 274 6.03 12.01 3.26
N TYR A 275 6.40 12.64 2.16
CA TYR A 275 7.67 13.30 1.95
C TYR A 275 7.42 14.78 1.58
N PRO A 276 8.44 15.65 1.54
CA PRO A 276 8.24 17.04 1.14
C PRO A 276 7.52 17.17 -0.20
N HIS A 277 6.25 17.61 -0.16
CA HIS A 277 5.34 17.78 -1.32
C HIS A 277 5.00 16.49 -2.09
N VAL A 278 5.10 15.35 -1.44
CA VAL A 278 4.76 14.05 -2.02
C VAL A 278 3.91 13.25 -1.04
N LEU A 279 2.91 12.57 -1.57
CA LEU A 279 2.19 11.52 -0.86
C LEU A 279 2.31 10.23 -1.66
N VAL A 280 2.75 9.18 -1.00
CA VAL A 280 2.78 7.84 -1.56
C VAL A 280 1.82 6.97 -0.75
N ILE A 281 1.04 6.17 -1.45
CA ILE A 281 0.32 5.06 -0.85
C ILE A 281 0.97 3.80 -1.38
N SER A 282 1.51 2.97 -0.50
CA SER A 282 2.00 1.66 -0.90
C SER A 282 1.28 0.55 -0.11
N PHE A 283 1.09 -0.60 -0.73
CA PHE A 283 0.50 -1.74 -0.05
C PHE A 283 0.98 -3.06 -0.64
N VAL A 284 1.20 -4.02 0.25
CA VAL A 284 1.76 -5.31 -0.13
C VAL A 284 0.65 -6.33 -0.38
N VAL A 285 0.68 -6.94 -1.55
CA VAL A 285 -0.19 -8.06 -1.94
C VAL A 285 0.62 -9.36 -1.85
N PRO A 286 0.33 -10.25 -0.89
CA PRO A 286 1.02 -11.54 -0.80
C PRO A 286 0.62 -12.43 -1.98
N ILE A 287 1.60 -12.93 -2.74
CA ILE A 287 1.37 -13.84 -3.88
C ILE A 287 1.45 -15.28 -3.37
N ASP A 288 2.56 -15.63 -2.75
CA ASP A 288 2.81 -16.93 -2.13
C ASP A 288 3.73 -16.79 -0.91
N LEU A 289 4.26 -17.89 -0.39
CA LEU A 289 5.16 -17.90 0.78
C LEU A 289 6.46 -17.10 0.58
N LYS A 290 6.89 -16.94 -0.66
CA LYS A 290 8.23 -16.45 -1.01
C LYS A 290 8.20 -15.20 -1.86
N THR A 291 7.03 -14.80 -2.32
CA THR A 291 6.89 -13.64 -3.20
C THR A 291 5.70 -12.77 -2.79
N CYS A 292 5.88 -11.48 -2.96
CA CYS A 292 4.81 -10.50 -2.82
C CYS A 292 4.92 -9.44 -3.92
N MET A 293 3.93 -8.59 -3.99
CA MET A 293 3.92 -7.44 -4.89
C MET A 293 3.65 -6.20 -4.06
N ASN A 294 4.52 -5.21 -4.13
CA ASN A 294 4.25 -3.88 -3.60
C ASN A 294 3.58 -3.04 -4.69
N VAL A 295 2.38 -2.57 -4.42
CA VAL A 295 1.64 -1.62 -5.27
C VAL A 295 1.89 -0.23 -4.73
N VAL A 296 2.46 0.66 -5.55
CA VAL A 296 2.87 2.00 -5.15
C VAL A 296 2.12 3.03 -5.97
N GLU A 297 1.39 3.91 -5.31
CA GLU A 297 0.61 4.99 -5.91
C GLU A 297 1.26 6.33 -5.58
N PHE A 298 1.71 7.08 -6.59
CA PHE A 298 2.39 8.36 -6.42
C PHE A 298 1.43 9.54 -6.61
N TYR A 299 1.31 10.37 -5.59
CA TYR A 299 0.45 11.55 -5.57
C TYR A 299 1.26 12.82 -5.35
N TYR A 300 0.99 13.83 -6.16
CA TYR A 300 1.66 15.14 -6.06
C TYR A 300 0.62 16.27 -6.08
N PRO A 301 0.96 17.44 -5.51
CA PRO A 301 0.16 18.65 -5.70
C PRO A 301 -0.13 18.92 -7.18
N LYS A 302 -1.30 19.44 -7.49
CA LYS A 302 -1.77 19.68 -8.87
C LYS A 302 -0.79 20.53 -9.68
N ASP A 303 -0.21 21.55 -9.06
CA ASP A 303 0.76 22.44 -9.71
C ASP A 303 2.07 21.71 -10.06
N ILE A 304 2.53 20.78 -9.25
CA ILE A 304 3.69 19.93 -9.58
C ILE A 304 3.35 19.00 -10.76
N VAL A 305 2.19 18.33 -10.73
CA VAL A 305 1.79 17.45 -11.84
C VAL A 305 1.66 18.21 -13.16
N ASP A 306 1.13 19.43 -13.09
CA ASP A 306 0.83 20.22 -14.30
C ASP A 306 2.07 20.96 -14.87
N PHE A 307 3.09 21.27 -14.04
CA PHE A 307 4.16 22.19 -14.45
C PHE A 307 5.60 21.75 -14.09
N ASP A 308 5.80 20.71 -13.28
CA ASP A 308 7.13 20.33 -12.78
C ASP A 308 7.40 18.83 -12.90
N ARG A 309 7.54 18.37 -14.13
CA ARG A 309 7.84 16.96 -14.40
C ARG A 309 9.21 16.52 -13.87
N GLU A 310 10.20 17.44 -13.79
CA GLU A 310 11.53 17.15 -13.26
C GLU A 310 11.46 16.77 -11.77
N PHE A 311 10.62 17.45 -11.00
CA PHE A 311 10.37 17.11 -9.59
C PHE A 311 9.84 15.66 -9.44
N ILE A 312 8.81 15.32 -10.21
CA ILE A 312 8.18 13.98 -10.18
C ILE A 312 9.19 12.89 -10.53
N GLU A 313 9.94 13.08 -11.63
CA GLU A 313 10.92 12.09 -12.09
C GLU A 313 12.08 11.91 -11.12
N ALA A 314 12.51 12.98 -10.45
CA ALA A 314 13.57 12.93 -9.45
C ALA A 314 13.13 12.17 -8.20
N GLU A 315 11.91 12.43 -7.72
CA GLU A 315 11.35 11.75 -6.55
C GLU A 315 11.11 10.27 -6.83
N GLN A 316 10.41 9.93 -7.92
CA GLN A 316 10.14 8.54 -8.27
C GLN A 316 11.41 7.72 -8.48
N ALA A 317 12.46 8.35 -9.05
CA ALA A 317 13.75 7.69 -9.19
C ALA A 317 14.40 7.43 -7.82
N ALA A 318 14.33 8.38 -6.88
CA ALA A 318 14.86 8.24 -5.53
C ALA A 318 14.10 7.16 -4.74
N TYR A 319 12.77 7.14 -4.84
CA TYR A 319 11.93 6.10 -4.24
C TYR A 319 12.29 4.70 -4.76
N MET A 320 12.42 4.55 -6.08
CA MET A 320 12.75 3.26 -6.69
C MET A 320 14.19 2.82 -6.45
N GLU A 321 15.15 3.75 -6.27
CA GLU A 321 16.51 3.39 -5.83
C GLU A 321 16.47 2.69 -4.48
N THR A 322 15.78 3.28 -3.51
CA THR A 322 15.61 2.71 -2.17
C THR A 322 14.86 1.36 -2.22
N ALA A 323 13.78 1.25 -2.99
CA ALA A 323 13.01 0.00 -3.12
C ALA A 323 13.86 -1.15 -3.70
N ILE A 324 14.75 -0.88 -4.67
CA ILE A 324 15.66 -1.88 -5.24
C ILE A 324 16.75 -2.27 -4.23
N GLU A 325 17.24 -1.34 -3.42
CA GLU A 325 18.18 -1.64 -2.34
C GLU A 325 17.53 -2.51 -1.28
N ASP A 326 16.26 -2.26 -0.92
CA ASP A 326 15.47 -3.09 0.00
C ASP A 326 15.24 -4.52 -0.53
N ASP A 327 15.11 -4.71 -1.84
CA ASP A 327 15.01 -6.04 -2.44
C ASP A 327 16.24 -6.89 -2.12
N GLU A 328 17.44 -6.31 -2.17
CA GLU A 328 18.66 -7.03 -1.80
C GLU A 328 18.63 -7.47 -0.33
N ILE A 329 18.13 -6.63 0.58
CA ILE A 329 17.97 -6.96 2.01
C ILE A 329 16.95 -8.11 2.15
N GLY A 330 15.76 -7.96 1.56
CA GLY A 330 14.68 -8.93 1.64
C GLY A 330 15.06 -10.31 1.14
N GLU A 331 15.72 -10.38 -0.02
CA GLU A 331 16.23 -11.64 -0.58
C GLU A 331 17.30 -12.26 0.33
N ARG A 332 18.25 -11.49 0.86
CA ARG A 332 19.28 -11.99 1.79
C ARG A 332 18.66 -12.54 3.07
N MET A 333 17.66 -11.85 3.64
CA MET A 333 16.98 -12.31 4.85
C MET A 333 16.23 -13.62 4.59
N ASP A 334 15.44 -13.71 3.53
CA ASP A 334 14.67 -14.91 3.22
C ASP A 334 15.56 -16.09 2.81
N PHE A 335 16.67 -15.88 2.09
CA PHE A 335 17.66 -16.92 1.83
C PHE A 335 18.31 -17.44 3.12
N GLY A 336 18.68 -16.56 4.03
CA GLY A 336 19.23 -16.94 5.33
C GLY A 336 18.23 -17.73 6.17
N ARG A 337 16.99 -17.23 6.30
CA ARG A 337 15.89 -17.91 6.99
C ARG A 337 15.59 -19.29 6.37
N TRP A 338 15.57 -19.37 5.04
CA TRP A 338 15.37 -20.65 4.35
C TRP A 338 16.47 -21.67 4.64
N ALA A 339 17.74 -21.23 4.68
CA ALA A 339 18.86 -22.11 5.03
C ALA A 339 18.73 -22.66 6.46
N LEU A 340 18.35 -21.84 7.43
CA LEU A 340 18.10 -22.25 8.80
C LEU A 340 16.89 -23.20 8.90
N TYR A 341 15.79 -22.88 8.22
CA TYR A 341 14.61 -23.75 8.14
C TYR A 341 14.92 -25.16 7.63
N GLN A 342 15.72 -25.26 6.55
CA GLN A 342 16.15 -26.55 5.99
C GLN A 342 17.02 -27.38 6.98
N GLN A 343 17.69 -26.71 7.90
CA GLN A 343 18.51 -27.34 8.95
C GLN A 343 17.68 -27.67 10.21
N GLY A 344 16.38 -27.37 10.22
CA GLY A 344 15.53 -27.55 11.39
C GLY A 344 15.85 -26.57 12.54
N GLN A 345 16.51 -25.45 12.23
CA GLN A 345 16.85 -24.40 13.18
C GLN A 345 15.76 -23.34 13.18
N ASN A 346 15.43 -22.84 14.36
CA ASN A 346 14.39 -21.82 14.55
C ASN A 346 14.91 -20.68 15.46
N GLU A 347 16.17 -20.31 15.25
CA GLU A 347 16.81 -19.22 15.97
C GLU A 347 16.28 -17.88 15.50
N VAL A 348 16.02 -16.97 16.46
CA VAL A 348 15.50 -15.62 16.20
C VAL A 348 16.35 -14.58 16.92
N GLY A 349 16.50 -13.41 16.30
CA GLY A 349 17.26 -12.30 16.82
C GLY A 349 16.48 -11.49 17.89
N PRO A 350 17.19 -10.62 18.64
CA PRO A 350 16.58 -9.57 19.45
C PRO A 350 16.14 -8.39 18.57
N TYR A 351 15.48 -7.40 19.18
CA TYR A 351 15.20 -6.09 18.56
C TYR A 351 16.18 -5.04 19.06
N GLN A 352 16.53 -4.11 18.19
CA GLN A 352 17.25 -2.88 18.53
C GLN A 352 16.25 -1.74 18.76
N SER A 353 16.23 -1.16 19.93
CA SER A 353 15.43 0.03 20.22
C SER A 353 16.29 1.30 20.15
N PRO A 354 15.79 2.40 19.57
CA PRO A 354 14.41 2.60 19.09
C PRO A 354 14.16 2.24 17.62
N MET A 355 15.19 1.81 16.87
CA MET A 355 15.11 1.71 15.39
C MET A 355 14.26 0.53 14.90
N GLU A 356 14.11 -0.53 15.68
CA GLU A 356 13.29 -1.70 15.35
C GLU A 356 11.98 -1.79 16.18
N ASP A 357 11.61 -0.73 16.91
CA ASP A 357 10.39 -0.71 17.71
C ASP A 357 9.12 -0.88 16.86
N GLY A 358 9.13 -0.39 15.62
CA GLY A 358 8.05 -0.58 14.65
C GLY A 358 7.86 -2.04 14.26
N MET A 359 8.96 -2.74 13.96
CA MET A 359 8.96 -4.17 13.65
C MET A 359 8.48 -4.99 14.86
N GLU A 360 8.96 -4.67 16.07
CA GLU A 360 8.48 -5.32 17.31
C GLU A 360 6.98 -5.13 17.48
N HIS A 361 6.45 -3.94 17.19
CA HIS A 361 5.03 -3.64 17.30
C HIS A 361 4.19 -4.42 16.27
N PHE A 362 4.66 -4.52 15.03
CA PHE A 362 4.05 -5.36 14.00
C PHE A 362 4.04 -6.85 14.40
N HIS A 363 5.11 -7.37 14.97
CA HIS A 363 5.15 -8.75 15.46
C HIS A 363 4.19 -8.98 16.63
N LYS A 364 3.95 -7.97 17.51
CA LYS A 364 2.89 -8.03 18.54
C LYS A 364 1.49 -8.12 17.90
N TYR A 365 1.22 -7.29 16.88
CA TYR A 365 -0.02 -7.35 16.11
C TYR A 365 -0.18 -8.74 15.46
N TYR A 366 0.84 -9.26 14.80
CA TYR A 366 0.82 -10.55 14.13
C TYR A 366 0.50 -11.69 15.13
N ARG A 367 1.23 -11.76 16.24
CA ARG A 367 1.01 -12.77 17.30
C ARG A 367 -0.39 -12.68 17.90
N ARG A 368 -0.85 -11.49 18.21
CA ARG A 368 -2.20 -11.27 18.77
C ARG A 368 -3.30 -11.87 17.89
N ASN A 369 -3.16 -11.75 16.58
CA ASN A 369 -4.16 -12.20 15.63
C ASN A 369 -4.03 -13.67 15.22
N LEU A 370 -2.84 -14.26 15.27
CA LEU A 370 -2.57 -15.56 14.65
C LEU A 370 -2.03 -16.62 15.60
N GLU A 371 -1.29 -16.26 16.64
CA GLU A 371 -0.51 -17.23 17.43
C GLU A 371 -1.37 -18.36 18.01
N THR A 372 -2.59 -18.05 18.45
CA THR A 372 -3.51 -19.07 18.99
C THR A 372 -3.92 -20.10 17.92
N GLU A 373 -4.15 -19.65 16.70
CA GLU A 373 -4.54 -20.53 15.59
C GLU A 373 -3.32 -21.28 15.04
N ILE A 374 -2.16 -20.64 14.96
CA ILE A 374 -0.91 -21.28 14.58
C ILE A 374 -0.59 -22.45 15.51
N LYS A 375 -0.68 -22.27 16.83
CA LYS A 375 -0.45 -23.33 17.83
C LYS A 375 -1.37 -24.54 17.70
N LYS A 376 -2.46 -24.46 16.94
CA LYS A 376 -3.35 -25.60 16.68
C LYS A 376 -2.95 -26.41 15.46
N ILE A 377 -2.11 -25.87 14.58
CA ILE A 377 -1.79 -26.48 13.29
C ILE A 377 -0.32 -26.91 13.15
N ILE A 378 0.55 -26.44 14.06
CA ILE A 378 1.91 -26.94 14.27
C ILE A 378 1.96 -27.75 15.57
#